data_9fed747d10982d18afc45de1def08d26
#
_entry.id   9fed747d10982d18afc45de1def08d26
#
_cell.length_a   1.000
_cell.length_b   1.000
_cell.length_c   1.000
_cell.angle_alpha   90.00
_cell.angle_beta   90.00
_cell.angle_gamma   90.00
#
_symmetry.space_group_name_H-M   'P 1'
#
loop_
_entity.id
_entity.type
_entity.pdbx_description
1 polymer ?
#
loop_
_entity_poly.entity_id
_entity_poly.type
_entity_poly.pdbx_seq_one_letter_code
_entity_poly.pdbx_strand_id
1 'polypeptide(L)'
;MSGKQRTLLGVGGGSQQLPKSTLVSLDGNVVVGDLPASPFAGSRESYVVSEIIPPPRSEDAVRILQGRMRGIQGHCNSCYMDSALFSLFSCSMVLDSLLYKSTTHHNAHIQQILREEIVNPLRRDGFVDCKKVMNLRQELTQGGYCAGFTSEEKDPEEFLNVIMHQVLGLEPLLKLKSQGLKDQDCFCHQIFIDEDDELLVPTVQQLVEQSFHCNHLKLTEVPSCFFIQMPRFGKSYKMFEKIIPSLELDITDLLSDSPRECCLCADLATRECEECFRDKLFSKTGLKQYCDACWHQVHKHPARRAHKPTVLQCPPEYERSQRARVPREKMQLFAMLCIETSHYVSFIKYGPGDGDWMFFDSMSDRHGGESGYNIPSVTACPEVGLYTHVPPARLAKLSPRDLEGVAKRQLCDAYMYLYQNPRMAVYR
;
A
#
# COMPACT_ATOMS: atom_id res chain seq x y z
N MET A 1 64.85 39.23 3.22
CA MET A 1 64.43 40.59 3.53
C MET A 1 62.95 40.52 3.90
N SER A 2 62.73 40.63 5.15
CA SER A 2 61.94 41.61 5.85
C SER A 2 60.42 41.47 5.60
N GLY A 3 59.57 41.23 6.49
CA GLY A 3 59.58 41.32 7.96
C GLY A 3 58.15 41.61 8.43
N LYS A 4 57.74 40.92 9.50
CA LYS A 4 56.84 41.36 10.58
C LYS A 4 55.48 42.00 10.22
N GLN A 5 54.35 41.77 10.87
CA GLN A 5 54.13 41.68 12.31
C GLN A 5 52.76 41.11 12.64
N ARG A 6 52.67 40.46 13.78
CA ARG A 6 51.48 40.04 14.56
C ARG A 6 50.57 41.23 14.93
N THR A 7 49.27 40.97 15.07
CA THR A 7 48.54 41.47 16.24
C THR A 7 47.43 40.48 16.61
N LEU A 8 47.43 40.05 17.86
CA LEU A 8 46.40 39.34 18.62
C LEU A 8 45.36 40.38 19.15
N LEU A 9 44.14 39.90 19.34
CA LEU A 9 43.06 40.26 20.30
C LEU A 9 41.73 40.04 19.59
N GLY A 10 40.69 39.39 20.10
CA GLY A 10 40.32 39.07 21.42
C GLY A 10 39.17 38.05 21.44
N VAL A 11 39.08 37.40 22.55
CA VAL A 11 38.11 36.37 22.94
C VAL A 11 36.71 36.97 22.98
N GLY A 12 35.75 36.32 22.34
CA GLY A 12 34.31 36.53 22.50
C GLY A 12 33.57 35.22 22.44
N GLY A 13 33.34 34.59 23.59
CA GLY A 13 32.58 33.36 23.70
C GLY A 13 31.10 33.63 23.41
N GLY A 14 30.63 33.05 22.37
CA GLY A 14 29.20 32.92 22.06
C GLY A 14 28.79 31.46 22.20
N SER A 15 28.20 31.13 23.34
CA SER A 15 27.55 29.83 23.57
C SER A 15 26.38 29.69 22.60
N GLN A 16 26.53 28.86 21.60
CA GLN A 16 25.40 28.35 20.81
C GLN A 16 24.59 27.40 21.70
N GLN A 17 23.44 27.85 22.15
CA GLN A 17 22.42 26.98 22.72
C GLN A 17 21.84 26.08 21.59
N LEU A 18 22.02 24.79 21.77
CA LEU A 18 21.30 23.76 21.03
C LEU A 18 19.79 23.92 21.24
N PRO A 19 18.95 23.67 20.21
CA PRO A 19 17.51 23.72 20.37
C PRO A 19 17.06 22.66 21.38
N LYS A 20 16.25 23.07 22.33
CA LYS A 20 15.67 22.19 23.36
C LYS A 20 14.82 21.14 22.71
N SER A 21 15.14 19.87 22.94
CA SER A 21 14.34 18.72 22.62
C SER A 21 12.95 18.85 23.26
N THR A 22 11.93 18.62 22.47
CA THR A 22 10.53 18.56 22.91
C THR A 22 10.37 17.38 23.86
N LEU A 23 10.07 17.63 25.12
CA LEU A 23 9.69 16.62 26.09
C LEU A 23 8.19 16.32 25.89
N VAL A 24 7.88 15.11 25.51
CA VAL A 24 6.50 14.60 25.49
C VAL A 24 6.13 14.20 26.91
N SER A 25 5.10 14.84 27.46
CA SER A 25 4.51 14.46 28.74
C SER A 25 3.68 13.18 28.56
N LEU A 26 3.69 12.32 29.58
CA LEU A 26 2.94 11.07 29.60
C LEU A 26 1.41 11.24 29.61
N ASP A 27 0.91 12.48 29.67
CA ASP A 27 -0.53 12.79 29.72
C ASP A 27 -1.13 13.27 28.39
N GLY A 28 -0.43 13.14 27.28
CA GLY A 28 -1.00 13.30 25.92
C GLY A 28 -1.25 14.75 25.47
N ASN A 29 -0.90 15.78 26.24
CA ASN A 29 -1.02 17.19 25.83
C ASN A 29 0.30 17.74 25.30
N VAL A 30 0.32 18.16 24.04
CA VAL A 30 1.46 18.84 23.42
C VAL A 30 1.40 20.31 23.82
N VAL A 31 2.30 20.76 24.71
CA VAL A 31 2.51 22.18 25.02
C VAL A 31 3.49 22.75 23.98
N VAL A 32 3.00 23.59 23.09
CA VAL A 32 3.84 24.35 22.16
C VAL A 32 4.35 25.58 22.93
N GLY A 33 5.65 25.61 23.16
CA GLY A 33 6.31 26.79 23.79
C GLY A 33 6.24 28.02 22.89
N ASP A 34 6.01 29.18 23.51
CA ASP A 34 5.90 30.49 22.86
C ASP A 34 7.14 30.86 22.04
N LEU A 35 6.93 31.02 20.73
CA LEU A 35 7.87 31.74 19.86
C LEU A 35 7.58 33.25 19.94
N PRO A 36 8.60 34.13 19.90
CA PRO A 36 8.38 35.58 20.01
C PRO A 36 7.54 36.10 18.83
N ALA A 37 6.53 36.90 19.16
CA ALA A 37 5.57 37.47 18.25
C ALA A 37 6.23 38.38 17.20
N SER A 38 5.92 38.11 15.91
CA SER A 38 6.23 39.01 14.80
C SER A 38 5.27 40.21 14.83
N PRO A 39 5.73 41.44 14.47
CA PRO A 39 4.89 42.64 14.51
C PRO A 39 3.83 42.75 13.42
N PHE A 40 3.62 41.71 12.61
CA PHE A 40 2.55 41.61 11.61
C PHE A 40 1.48 40.60 12.00
N ALA A 41 0.87 40.78 13.18
CA ALA A 41 -0.27 39.96 13.62
C ALA A 41 -1.57 40.53 13.06
N GLY A 42 -1.94 40.09 11.83
CA GLY A 42 -3.33 39.97 11.45
C GLY A 42 -3.97 38.84 12.29
N SER A 43 -5.23 38.99 12.68
CA SER A 43 -6.01 38.12 13.54
C SER A 43 -5.75 36.63 13.25
N ARG A 44 -4.98 35.95 14.08
CA ARG A 44 -4.85 34.49 14.08
C ARG A 44 -6.10 33.92 14.72
N GLU A 45 -7.02 33.41 13.91
CA GLU A 45 -7.89 32.35 14.37
C GLU A 45 -7.01 31.18 14.79
N SER A 46 -6.98 30.87 16.07
CA SER A 46 -6.29 29.70 16.60
C SER A 46 -7.05 28.47 16.13
N TYR A 47 -6.62 27.89 15.03
CA TYR A 47 -7.10 26.56 14.64
C TYR A 47 -6.61 25.58 15.69
N VAL A 48 -7.51 25.11 16.53
CA VAL A 48 -7.27 23.95 17.39
C VAL A 48 -7.17 22.77 16.44
N VAL A 49 -5.96 22.33 16.14
CA VAL A 49 -5.74 21.12 15.36
C VAL A 49 -6.23 19.96 16.22
N SER A 50 -7.37 19.36 15.88
CA SER A 50 -7.86 18.19 16.59
C SER A 50 -6.87 17.03 16.44
N GLU A 51 -6.57 16.37 17.55
CA GLU A 51 -5.67 15.22 17.59
C GLU A 51 -6.23 14.06 16.75
N ILE A 52 -5.37 13.36 16.02
CA ILE A 52 -5.77 12.11 15.35
C ILE A 52 -5.83 11.00 16.39
N ILE A 53 -6.96 10.33 16.47
CA ILE A 53 -7.12 9.12 17.25
C ILE A 53 -6.30 8.01 16.58
N PRO A 54 -5.35 7.37 17.27
CA PRO A 54 -4.57 6.28 16.70
C PRO A 54 -5.47 5.09 16.37
N PRO A 55 -5.04 4.20 15.45
CA PRO A 55 -5.74 2.94 15.22
C PRO A 55 -5.90 2.14 16.52
N PRO A 56 -6.98 1.39 16.68
CA PRO A 56 -7.16 0.53 17.84
C PRO A 56 -6.02 -0.51 17.92
N ARG A 57 -5.62 -0.87 19.14
CA ARG A 57 -4.70 -1.99 19.35
C ARG A 57 -5.32 -3.27 18.80
N SER A 58 -4.50 -4.22 18.36
CA SER A 58 -5.00 -5.50 17.81
C SER A 58 -6.01 -6.20 18.73
N GLU A 59 -5.80 -6.13 20.04
CA GLU A 59 -6.69 -6.68 21.06
C GLU A 59 -8.05 -5.97 21.14
N ASP A 60 -8.08 -4.66 20.89
CA ASP A 60 -9.27 -3.81 20.93
C ASP A 60 -9.98 -3.69 19.57
N ALA A 61 -9.28 -3.97 18.47
CA ALA A 61 -9.81 -3.78 17.12
C ALA A 61 -11.10 -4.58 16.90
N VAL A 62 -11.12 -5.84 17.33
CA VAL A 62 -12.30 -6.70 17.24
C VAL A 62 -13.48 -6.09 18.02
N ARG A 63 -13.23 -5.65 19.26
CA ARG A 63 -14.26 -5.08 20.13
C ARG A 63 -14.84 -3.77 19.57
N ILE A 64 -14.01 -2.92 18.97
CA ILE A 64 -14.42 -1.61 18.46
C ILE A 64 -15.06 -1.73 17.08
N LEU A 65 -14.44 -2.49 16.16
CA LEU A 65 -14.80 -2.49 14.75
C LEU A 65 -15.78 -3.61 14.37
N GLN A 66 -15.79 -4.76 15.05
CA GLN A 66 -16.61 -5.88 14.64
C GLN A 66 -18.08 -5.72 15.05
N GLY A 67 -18.98 -6.08 14.14
CA GLY A 67 -20.42 -6.16 14.39
C GLY A 67 -21.28 -5.55 13.29
N ARG A 68 -22.59 -5.56 13.53
CA ARG A 68 -23.60 -4.86 12.74
C ARG A 68 -23.60 -3.38 13.11
N MET A 69 -23.83 -2.49 12.16
CA MET A 69 -23.67 -1.03 12.30
C MET A 69 -22.24 -0.67 12.74
N ARG A 70 -21.26 -1.30 12.11
CA ARG A 70 -19.83 -1.02 12.27
C ARG A 70 -19.18 -0.75 10.92
N GLY A 71 -18.07 0.01 10.92
CA GLY A 71 -17.42 0.50 9.72
C GLY A 71 -18.06 1.79 9.21
N ILE A 72 -18.14 1.96 7.90
CA ILE A 72 -18.64 3.14 7.22
C ILE A 72 -19.99 2.80 6.59
N GLN A 73 -21.02 3.59 6.87
CA GLN A 73 -22.36 3.35 6.33
C GLN A 73 -22.45 3.80 4.88
N GLY A 74 -22.75 2.86 3.97
CA GLY A 74 -22.87 3.12 2.55
C GLY A 74 -24.15 3.86 2.16
N HIS A 75 -24.05 4.79 1.19
CA HIS A 75 -25.16 5.55 0.64
C HIS A 75 -24.86 6.05 -0.77
N CYS A 76 -25.85 6.03 -1.67
CA CYS A 76 -25.72 6.59 -3.03
C CYS A 76 -24.45 6.10 -3.76
N ASN A 77 -24.28 4.79 -3.93
CA ASN A 77 -23.16 4.18 -4.64
C ASN A 77 -21.75 4.51 -4.05
N SER A 78 -21.65 4.73 -2.74
CA SER A 78 -20.38 5.09 -2.08
C SER A 78 -19.45 3.92 -1.80
N CYS A 79 -19.83 2.67 -2.08
CA CYS A 79 -19.10 1.47 -1.66
C CYS A 79 -17.61 1.46 -2.05
N TYR A 80 -17.26 2.05 -3.21
CA TYR A 80 -15.87 2.21 -3.65
C TYR A 80 -15.06 3.10 -2.70
N MET A 81 -15.66 4.19 -2.24
CA MET A 81 -15.07 5.15 -1.30
C MET A 81 -15.05 4.60 0.13
N ASP A 82 -16.17 4.01 0.57
CA ASP A 82 -16.31 3.42 1.91
C ASP A 82 -15.26 2.33 2.13
N SER A 83 -15.11 1.43 1.15
CA SER A 83 -14.11 0.34 1.20
C SER A 83 -12.67 0.86 1.19
N ALA A 84 -12.38 1.88 0.39
CA ALA A 84 -11.06 2.50 0.35
C ALA A 84 -10.73 3.24 1.66
N LEU A 85 -11.63 4.07 2.18
CA LEU A 85 -11.44 4.79 3.44
C LEU A 85 -11.29 3.83 4.63
N PHE A 86 -12.10 2.78 4.69
CA PHE A 86 -12.00 1.77 5.72
C PHE A 86 -10.65 1.05 5.66
N SER A 87 -10.20 0.69 4.46
CA SER A 87 -8.91 0.02 4.24
C SER A 87 -7.71 0.86 4.67
N LEU A 88 -7.73 2.15 4.35
CA LEU A 88 -6.60 3.05 4.62
C LEU A 88 -6.50 3.47 6.09
N PHE A 89 -7.64 3.62 6.78
CA PHE A 89 -7.66 4.36 8.04
C PHE A 89 -8.18 3.59 9.25
N SER A 90 -8.81 2.41 9.10
CA SER A 90 -9.35 1.68 10.26
C SER A 90 -8.26 1.15 11.19
N CYS A 91 -7.28 0.41 10.67
CA CYS A 91 -6.25 -0.29 11.44
C CYS A 91 -4.80 0.07 11.03
N SER A 92 -4.60 0.85 9.97
CA SER A 92 -3.29 1.31 9.52
C SER A 92 -3.08 2.78 9.85
N MET A 93 -1.84 3.15 10.21
CA MET A 93 -1.43 4.54 10.43
C MET A 93 -0.44 5.04 9.37
N VAL A 94 -0.22 4.28 8.32
CA VAL A 94 0.79 4.57 7.30
C VAL A 94 0.57 5.93 6.61
N LEU A 95 -0.67 6.40 6.54
CA LEU A 95 -1.03 7.69 5.95
C LEU A 95 -1.38 8.78 7.00
N ASP A 96 -1.28 8.51 8.29
CA ASP A 96 -1.69 9.45 9.34
C ASP A 96 -0.91 10.77 9.29
N SER A 97 0.37 10.72 8.97
CA SER A 97 1.20 11.93 8.84
C SER A 97 0.64 12.91 7.79
N LEU A 98 -0.03 12.41 6.77
CA LEU A 98 -0.63 13.22 5.71
C LEU A 98 -1.87 14.00 6.20
N LEU A 99 -2.54 13.51 7.23
CA LEU A 99 -3.69 14.19 7.83
C LEU A 99 -3.30 15.44 8.64
N TYR A 100 -2.01 15.66 8.86
CA TYR A 100 -1.45 16.86 9.53
C TYR A 100 -0.57 17.71 8.62
N LYS A 101 -0.19 17.18 7.45
CA LYS A 101 0.66 17.92 6.50
C LYS A 101 -0.04 19.24 6.12
N SER A 102 0.71 20.33 6.17
CA SER A 102 0.19 21.63 5.71
C SER A 102 -0.19 21.56 4.22
N THR A 103 -1.41 21.96 3.91
CA THR A 103 -1.99 21.94 2.56
C THR A 103 -2.51 23.35 2.19
N THR A 104 -3.02 23.53 0.98
CA THR A 104 -3.73 24.73 0.57
C THR A 104 -4.99 24.93 1.42
N HIS A 105 -5.51 26.15 1.52
CA HIS A 105 -6.66 26.46 2.38
C HIS A 105 -7.88 25.58 2.14
N HIS A 106 -8.22 25.33 0.85
CA HIS A 106 -9.35 24.46 0.51
C HIS A 106 -9.07 23.00 0.85
N ASN A 107 -7.88 22.50 0.55
CA ASN A 107 -7.47 21.14 0.91
C ASN A 107 -7.40 20.92 2.42
N ALA A 108 -7.05 21.98 3.19
CA ALA A 108 -7.05 21.92 4.65
C ALA A 108 -8.45 21.63 5.22
N HIS A 109 -9.50 22.20 4.63
CA HIS A 109 -10.88 21.91 5.03
C HIS A 109 -11.26 20.45 4.75
N ILE A 110 -10.98 19.95 3.54
CA ILE A 110 -11.24 18.54 3.21
C ILE A 110 -10.41 17.59 4.09
N GLN A 111 -9.15 17.93 4.34
CA GLN A 111 -8.28 17.19 5.25
C GLN A 111 -8.85 17.16 6.68
N GLN A 112 -9.43 18.26 7.14
CA GLN A 112 -10.12 18.34 8.43
C GLN A 112 -11.34 17.44 8.48
N ILE A 113 -12.21 17.47 7.46
CA ILE A 113 -13.38 16.58 7.36
C ILE A 113 -12.92 15.11 7.40
N LEU A 114 -11.91 14.76 6.60
CA LEU A 114 -11.37 13.40 6.57
C LEU A 114 -10.90 12.95 7.96
N ARG A 115 -10.18 13.82 8.68
CA ARG A 115 -9.68 13.53 10.04
C ARG A 115 -10.79 13.45 11.07
N GLU A 116 -11.65 14.48 11.14
CA GLU A 116 -12.61 14.66 12.25
C GLU A 116 -13.93 13.92 12.04
N GLU A 117 -14.38 13.81 10.79
CA GLU A 117 -15.66 13.19 10.51
C GLU A 117 -15.57 11.73 10.05
N ILE A 118 -14.41 11.30 9.52
CA ILE A 118 -14.22 9.94 9.04
C ILE A 118 -13.26 9.16 9.94
N VAL A 119 -11.98 9.56 10.01
CA VAL A 119 -10.93 8.78 10.67
C VAL A 119 -11.15 8.66 12.17
N ASN A 120 -11.34 9.79 12.86
CA ASN A 120 -11.50 9.79 14.31
C ASN A 120 -12.75 9.03 14.79
N PRO A 121 -13.96 9.21 14.20
CA PRO A 121 -15.11 8.40 14.58
C PRO A 121 -14.96 6.92 14.27
N LEU A 122 -14.33 6.58 13.12
CA LEU A 122 -14.09 5.19 12.76
C LEU A 122 -13.23 4.47 13.81
N ARG A 123 -12.17 5.11 14.27
CA ARG A 123 -11.21 4.54 15.24
C ARG A 123 -11.72 4.54 16.67
N ARG A 124 -12.50 5.56 17.07
CA ARG A 124 -13.03 5.70 18.44
C ARG A 124 -14.30 4.88 18.63
N ASP A 125 -15.26 5.04 17.71
CA ASP A 125 -16.62 4.55 17.86
C ASP A 125 -16.88 3.29 17.02
N GLY A 126 -15.95 2.98 16.10
CA GLY A 126 -16.07 1.87 15.14
C GLY A 126 -17.15 2.09 14.09
N PHE A 127 -17.66 3.34 13.93
CA PHE A 127 -18.76 3.65 13.02
C PHE A 127 -18.66 5.07 12.46
N VAL A 128 -19.00 5.21 11.17
CA VAL A 128 -19.14 6.50 10.49
C VAL A 128 -20.51 6.55 9.80
N ASP A 129 -21.30 7.58 10.12
CA ASP A 129 -22.60 7.82 9.50
C ASP A 129 -22.45 8.26 8.04
N CYS A 130 -23.35 7.79 7.16
CA CYS A 130 -23.33 8.10 5.73
C CYS A 130 -23.41 9.59 5.40
N LYS A 131 -23.98 10.42 6.28
CA LYS A 131 -24.05 11.89 6.10
C LYS A 131 -22.65 12.51 6.13
N LYS A 132 -21.74 11.97 6.95
CA LYS A 132 -20.36 12.43 7.04
C LYS A 132 -19.56 12.09 5.78
N VAL A 133 -19.80 10.89 5.25
CA VAL A 133 -19.25 10.51 3.94
C VAL A 133 -19.83 11.40 2.84
N MET A 134 -21.14 11.69 2.88
CA MET A 134 -21.76 12.57 1.91
C MET A 134 -21.20 14.00 1.97
N ASN A 135 -20.91 14.51 3.18
CA ASN A 135 -20.22 15.80 3.34
C ASN A 135 -18.85 15.80 2.63
N LEU A 136 -18.03 14.80 2.86
CA LEU A 136 -16.75 14.64 2.15
C LEU A 136 -16.95 14.62 0.63
N ARG A 137 -17.93 13.87 0.13
CA ARG A 137 -18.24 13.76 -1.31
C ARG A 137 -18.67 15.09 -1.91
N GLN A 138 -19.48 15.88 -1.18
CA GLN A 138 -19.92 17.21 -1.59
C GLN A 138 -18.75 18.19 -1.68
N GLU A 139 -17.87 18.21 -0.68
CA GLU A 139 -16.68 19.06 -0.68
C GLU A 139 -15.72 18.71 -1.81
N LEU A 140 -15.51 17.43 -2.07
CA LEU A 140 -14.70 16.97 -3.22
C LEU A 140 -15.31 17.40 -4.56
N THR A 141 -16.62 17.37 -4.69
CA THR A 141 -17.35 17.79 -5.92
C THR A 141 -17.29 19.30 -6.09
N GLN A 142 -17.53 20.08 -5.01
CA GLN A 142 -17.47 21.55 -5.03
C GLN A 142 -16.04 22.06 -5.28
N GLY A 143 -15.05 21.36 -4.79
CA GLY A 143 -13.64 21.63 -5.05
C GLY A 143 -13.20 21.36 -6.49
N GLY A 144 -14.07 20.80 -7.32
CA GLY A 144 -13.80 20.52 -8.73
C GLY A 144 -12.85 19.32 -8.97
N TYR A 145 -12.63 18.47 -7.97
CA TYR A 145 -11.71 17.32 -8.09
C TYR A 145 -12.26 16.23 -8.99
N CYS A 146 -13.54 15.94 -8.91
CA CYS A 146 -14.20 14.99 -9.78
C CYS A 146 -15.73 15.18 -9.77
N ALA A 147 -16.34 15.21 -10.93
CA ALA A 147 -17.79 15.18 -11.07
C ALA A 147 -18.35 13.80 -10.71
N GLY A 148 -19.57 13.74 -10.18
CA GLY A 148 -20.28 12.49 -9.94
C GLY A 148 -19.95 11.77 -8.62
N PHE A 149 -19.04 12.26 -7.78
CA PHE A 149 -18.75 11.63 -6.48
C PHE A 149 -19.99 11.51 -5.58
N THR A 150 -20.97 12.37 -5.73
CA THR A 150 -22.18 12.37 -4.87
C THR A 150 -23.21 11.30 -5.22
N SER A 151 -23.18 10.71 -6.43
CA SER A 151 -24.23 9.81 -6.90
C SER A 151 -23.77 8.66 -7.80
N GLU A 152 -22.64 8.80 -8.49
CA GLU A 152 -22.20 7.81 -9.47
C GLU A 152 -21.37 6.68 -8.85
N GLU A 153 -21.42 5.50 -9.49
CA GLU A 153 -20.45 4.43 -9.26
C GLU A 153 -19.10 4.88 -9.81
N LYS A 154 -18.05 4.75 -9.01
CA LYS A 154 -16.69 5.15 -9.38
C LYS A 154 -15.69 4.03 -9.07
N ASP A 155 -14.48 4.17 -9.60
CA ASP A 155 -13.38 3.28 -9.28
C ASP A 155 -12.65 3.73 -8.00
N PRO A 156 -12.30 2.82 -7.08
CA PRO A 156 -11.47 3.15 -5.92
C PRO A 156 -10.14 3.79 -6.30
N GLU A 157 -9.54 3.42 -7.43
CA GLU A 157 -8.27 4.00 -7.90
C GLU A 157 -8.44 5.49 -8.22
N GLU A 158 -9.52 5.89 -8.91
CA GLU A 158 -9.83 7.30 -9.17
C GLU A 158 -9.94 8.09 -7.85
N PHE A 159 -10.66 7.54 -6.88
CA PHE A 159 -10.83 8.16 -5.56
C PHE A 159 -9.50 8.25 -4.80
N LEU A 160 -8.70 7.18 -4.79
CA LEU A 160 -7.39 7.16 -4.13
C LEU A 160 -6.45 8.20 -4.74
N ASN A 161 -6.43 8.35 -6.06
CA ASN A 161 -5.64 9.39 -6.73
C ASN A 161 -6.08 10.80 -6.29
N VAL A 162 -7.38 11.08 -6.24
CA VAL A 162 -7.88 12.38 -5.78
C VAL A 162 -7.48 12.65 -4.34
N ILE A 163 -7.71 11.71 -3.42
CA ILE A 163 -7.40 11.90 -2.00
C ILE A 163 -5.88 12.05 -1.78
N MET A 164 -5.08 11.15 -2.32
CA MET A 164 -3.65 11.14 -2.05
C MET A 164 -2.92 12.28 -2.74
N HIS A 165 -3.15 12.47 -4.02
CA HIS A 165 -2.42 13.46 -4.81
C HIS A 165 -3.01 14.87 -4.64
N GLN A 166 -4.30 15.04 -4.92
CA GLN A 166 -4.89 16.37 -5.01
C GLN A 166 -5.24 16.97 -3.66
N VAL A 167 -5.73 16.16 -2.71
CA VAL A 167 -6.14 16.63 -1.38
C VAL A 167 -4.98 16.61 -0.39
N LEU A 168 -4.33 15.47 -0.20
CA LEU A 168 -3.27 15.29 0.79
C LEU A 168 -1.89 15.72 0.28
N GLY A 169 -1.75 16.01 -1.02
CA GLY A 169 -0.50 16.46 -1.62
C GLY A 169 0.65 15.46 -1.44
N LEU A 170 0.34 14.16 -1.52
CA LEU A 170 1.34 13.11 -1.46
C LEU A 170 2.10 13.06 -2.78
N GLU A 171 3.41 12.89 -2.70
CA GLU A 171 4.21 12.50 -3.86
C GLU A 171 3.85 11.08 -4.29
N PRO A 172 3.95 10.74 -5.57
CA PRO A 172 3.69 9.39 -6.05
C PRO A 172 4.41 8.32 -5.23
N LEU A 173 3.68 7.29 -4.83
CA LEU A 173 4.18 6.21 -3.97
C LEU A 173 5.24 5.36 -4.66
N LEU A 174 5.11 5.18 -5.98
CA LEU A 174 5.97 4.33 -6.79
C LEU A 174 6.74 5.18 -7.79
N LYS A 175 8.05 5.08 -7.73
CA LYS A 175 8.96 5.66 -8.73
C LYS A 175 9.50 4.54 -9.58
N LEU A 176 9.06 4.50 -10.84
CA LEU A 176 9.32 3.41 -11.77
C LEU A 176 10.27 3.88 -12.87
N LYS A 177 11.31 3.08 -13.10
CA LYS A 177 12.23 3.23 -14.23
C LYS A 177 11.95 2.14 -15.25
N SER A 178 11.84 2.53 -16.52
CA SER A 178 11.70 1.61 -17.64
C SER A 178 12.87 1.73 -18.59
N GLN A 179 13.33 0.61 -19.17
CA GLN A 179 14.40 0.65 -20.18
C GLN A 179 13.89 1.34 -21.46
N GLY A 180 14.52 2.47 -21.80
CA GLY A 180 14.26 3.19 -23.05
C GLY A 180 13.02 4.09 -23.02
N LEU A 181 12.29 4.18 -21.92
CA LEU A 181 11.16 5.10 -21.71
C LEU A 181 11.48 6.11 -20.61
N LYS A 182 10.67 7.16 -20.54
CA LYS A 182 10.74 8.14 -19.46
C LYS A 182 10.31 7.48 -18.15
N ASP A 183 11.00 7.82 -17.05
CA ASP A 183 10.62 7.40 -15.71
C ASP A 183 9.15 7.75 -15.44
N GLN A 184 8.44 6.84 -14.76
CA GLN A 184 7.02 6.96 -14.47
C GLN A 184 6.81 6.93 -12.96
N ASP A 185 6.09 7.91 -12.47
CA ASP A 185 5.69 7.98 -11.07
C ASP A 185 4.19 7.74 -10.98
N CYS A 186 3.75 6.84 -10.07
CA CYS A 186 2.34 6.52 -9.92
C CYS A 186 1.96 6.18 -8.47
N PHE A 187 0.67 6.27 -8.15
CA PHE A 187 0.14 5.86 -6.85
C PHE A 187 -0.22 4.39 -6.80
N CYS A 188 -0.61 3.82 -7.94
CA CYS A 188 -1.05 2.44 -8.06
C CYS A 188 -0.40 1.81 -9.29
N HIS A 189 0.13 0.60 -9.15
CA HIS A 189 0.64 -0.19 -10.26
C HIS A 189 -0.47 -1.11 -10.78
N GLN A 190 -0.89 -0.90 -12.02
CA GLN A 190 -1.77 -1.82 -12.70
C GLN A 190 -0.96 -2.99 -13.26
N ILE A 191 -1.42 -4.21 -13.01
CA ILE A 191 -0.79 -5.42 -13.56
C ILE A 191 -1.07 -5.49 -15.06
N PHE A 192 -0.01 -5.51 -15.85
CA PHE A 192 -0.02 -5.76 -17.29
C PHE A 192 0.82 -7.00 -17.59
N ILE A 193 0.16 -8.05 -18.02
CA ILE A 193 0.76 -9.33 -18.42
C ILE A 193 0.03 -9.89 -19.63
N ASP A 194 0.74 -10.66 -20.43
CA ASP A 194 0.14 -11.45 -21.49
C ASP A 194 -0.62 -12.65 -20.90
N GLU A 195 -1.66 -13.11 -21.58
CA GLU A 195 -2.35 -14.33 -21.19
C GLU A 195 -1.38 -15.52 -21.27
N ASP A 196 -1.29 -16.26 -20.17
CA ASP A 196 -0.54 -17.52 -20.08
C ASP A 196 -1.48 -18.64 -19.63
N ASP A 197 -1.85 -19.51 -20.55
CA ASP A 197 -2.78 -20.63 -20.34
C ASP A 197 -2.32 -21.60 -19.24
N GLU A 198 -1.05 -21.59 -18.87
CA GLU A 198 -0.50 -22.45 -17.82
C GLU A 198 -0.60 -21.83 -16.41
N LEU A 199 -0.80 -20.52 -16.31
CA LEU A 199 -0.92 -19.82 -15.05
C LEU A 199 -2.37 -19.79 -14.55
N LEU A 200 -2.86 -20.94 -14.09
CA LEU A 200 -4.27 -21.11 -13.72
C LEU A 200 -4.68 -20.39 -12.44
N VAL A 201 -3.83 -20.43 -11.40
CA VAL A 201 -4.07 -19.77 -10.10
C VAL A 201 -2.77 -19.11 -9.64
N PRO A 202 -2.50 -17.88 -10.07
CA PRO A 202 -1.30 -17.15 -9.68
C PRO A 202 -1.37 -16.64 -8.24
N THR A 203 -0.19 -16.39 -7.65
CA THR A 203 -0.05 -15.53 -6.48
C THR A 203 0.13 -14.07 -6.92
N VAL A 204 -0.17 -13.13 -6.05
CA VAL A 204 0.12 -11.70 -6.31
C VAL A 204 1.62 -11.47 -6.56
N GLN A 205 2.50 -12.18 -5.84
CA GLN A 205 3.96 -12.13 -6.08
C GLN A 205 4.30 -12.47 -7.54
N GLN A 206 3.77 -13.58 -8.06
CA GLN A 206 4.02 -13.99 -9.44
C GLN A 206 3.52 -12.96 -10.46
N LEU A 207 2.33 -12.40 -10.24
CA LEU A 207 1.76 -11.40 -11.13
C LEU A 207 2.58 -10.11 -11.18
N VAL A 208 3.06 -9.65 -10.02
CA VAL A 208 3.91 -8.47 -9.94
C VAL A 208 5.27 -8.72 -10.61
N GLU A 209 5.94 -9.83 -10.31
CA GLU A 209 7.20 -10.20 -10.95
C GLU A 209 7.07 -10.28 -12.47
N GLN A 210 6.02 -10.93 -12.95
CA GLN A 210 5.74 -11.05 -14.38
C GLN A 210 5.46 -9.69 -15.02
N SER A 211 4.61 -8.86 -14.39
CA SER A 211 4.30 -7.51 -14.89
C SER A 211 5.55 -6.63 -14.97
N PHE A 212 6.40 -6.64 -13.96
CA PHE A 212 7.65 -5.87 -13.95
C PHE A 212 8.64 -6.38 -14.99
N HIS A 213 8.78 -7.70 -15.11
CA HIS A 213 9.69 -8.31 -16.07
C HIS A 213 9.26 -8.06 -17.52
N CYS A 214 8.00 -8.33 -17.87
CA CYS A 214 7.50 -8.17 -19.24
C CYS A 214 7.53 -6.72 -19.72
N ASN A 215 7.38 -5.75 -18.81
CA ASN A 215 7.40 -4.33 -19.12
C ASN A 215 8.76 -3.66 -18.84
N HIS A 216 9.79 -4.44 -18.51
CA HIS A 216 11.14 -3.95 -18.16
C HIS A 216 11.14 -2.84 -17.10
N LEU A 217 10.27 -2.98 -16.10
CA LEU A 217 10.10 -2.03 -15.01
C LEU A 217 11.03 -2.35 -13.84
N LYS A 218 11.53 -1.31 -13.17
CA LYS A 218 12.23 -1.41 -11.89
C LYS A 218 11.80 -0.26 -10.98
N LEU A 219 11.70 -0.54 -9.68
CA LEU A 219 11.53 0.48 -8.65
C LEU A 219 12.87 1.17 -8.42
N THR A 220 12.89 2.50 -8.37
CA THR A 220 14.11 3.27 -8.09
C THR A 220 14.40 3.40 -6.59
N GLU A 221 13.38 3.23 -5.76
CA GLU A 221 13.49 3.27 -4.29
C GLU A 221 12.46 2.32 -3.65
N VAL A 222 12.66 2.00 -2.38
CA VAL A 222 11.70 1.20 -1.59
C VAL A 222 10.49 2.09 -1.26
N PRO A 223 9.26 1.74 -1.71
CA PRO A 223 8.09 2.56 -1.46
C PRO A 223 7.58 2.42 -0.02
N SER A 224 6.92 3.47 0.48
CA SER A 224 6.20 3.40 1.76
C SER A 224 4.97 2.50 1.69
N CYS A 225 4.25 2.58 0.57
CA CYS A 225 3.12 1.74 0.22
C CYS A 225 3.24 1.27 -1.23
N PHE A 226 2.74 0.08 -1.49
CA PHE A 226 2.66 -0.46 -2.84
C PHE A 226 1.23 -0.92 -3.10
N PHE A 227 0.48 -0.12 -3.86
CA PHE A 227 -0.88 -0.43 -4.26
C PHE A 227 -0.86 -1.08 -5.62
N ILE A 228 -1.56 -2.20 -5.75
CA ILE A 228 -1.57 -3.03 -6.95
C ILE A 228 -3.01 -3.21 -7.38
N GLN A 229 -3.29 -2.90 -8.65
CA GLN A 229 -4.59 -3.11 -9.27
C GLN A 229 -4.53 -4.32 -10.21
N MET A 230 -5.48 -5.23 -10.03
CA MET A 230 -5.60 -6.41 -10.89
C MET A 230 -6.24 -6.05 -12.23
N PRO A 231 -5.83 -6.71 -13.32
CA PRO A 231 -6.41 -6.46 -14.63
C PRO A 231 -7.87 -6.94 -14.66
N ARG A 232 -8.79 -5.99 -14.82
CA ARG A 232 -10.21 -6.25 -15.07
C ARG A 232 -10.67 -5.36 -16.21
N PHE A 233 -11.01 -5.97 -17.31
CA PHE A 233 -11.52 -5.27 -18.48
C PHE A 233 -13.05 -5.33 -18.46
N GLY A 234 -13.68 -4.33 -17.82
CA GLY A 234 -15.14 -4.25 -17.68
C GLY A 234 -15.74 -5.21 -16.64
N LYS A 235 -17.09 -5.22 -16.55
CA LYS A 235 -17.83 -5.96 -15.52
C LYS A 235 -17.72 -7.50 -15.66
N SER A 236 -17.35 -8.00 -16.84
CA SER A 236 -17.43 -9.41 -17.20
C SER A 236 -16.09 -10.12 -17.34
N TYR A 237 -14.98 -9.41 -17.42
CA TYR A 237 -13.70 -10.02 -17.72
C TYR A 237 -12.78 -10.09 -16.51
N LYS A 238 -12.44 -11.31 -16.12
CA LYS A 238 -11.38 -11.63 -15.15
C LYS A 238 -10.33 -12.44 -15.89
N MET A 239 -9.08 -11.97 -15.90
CA MET A 239 -7.97 -12.73 -16.50
C MET A 239 -7.75 -14.06 -15.76
N PHE A 240 -7.95 -14.10 -14.44
CA PHE A 240 -7.85 -15.30 -13.62
C PHE A 240 -9.12 -15.50 -12.81
N GLU A 241 -9.59 -16.75 -12.74
CA GLU A 241 -10.73 -17.11 -11.89
C GLU A 241 -10.41 -16.95 -10.40
N LYS A 242 -9.16 -17.21 -10.02
CA LYS A 242 -8.65 -17.11 -8.65
C LYS A 242 -7.24 -16.53 -8.63
N ILE A 243 -6.98 -15.67 -7.65
CA ILE A 243 -5.66 -15.13 -7.35
C ILE A 243 -5.40 -15.35 -5.86
N ILE A 244 -4.22 -15.88 -5.53
CA ILE A 244 -3.83 -16.10 -4.13
C ILE A 244 -3.16 -14.83 -3.60
N PRO A 245 -3.69 -14.19 -2.55
CA PRO A 245 -3.01 -13.09 -1.89
C PRO A 245 -1.64 -13.52 -1.36
N SER A 246 -0.62 -12.70 -1.59
CA SER A 246 0.68 -12.86 -0.93
C SER A 246 0.67 -12.02 0.34
N LEU A 247 0.73 -12.61 1.53
CA LEU A 247 0.74 -11.85 2.79
C LEU A 247 1.98 -10.97 2.91
N GLU A 248 3.10 -11.44 2.40
CA GLU A 248 4.32 -10.67 2.18
C GLU A 248 4.62 -10.60 0.68
N LEU A 249 4.95 -9.41 0.18
CA LEU A 249 5.41 -9.17 -1.18
C LEU A 249 6.89 -8.85 -1.15
N ASP A 250 7.73 -9.72 -1.71
CA ASP A 250 9.16 -9.49 -1.83
C ASP A 250 9.44 -8.63 -3.06
N ILE A 251 9.90 -7.41 -2.82
CA ILE A 251 10.20 -6.44 -3.89
C ILE A 251 11.69 -6.30 -4.18
N THR A 252 12.54 -7.08 -3.52
CA THR A 252 14.00 -6.98 -3.65
C THR A 252 14.45 -7.04 -5.10
N ASP A 253 13.91 -8.00 -5.84
CA ASP A 253 14.27 -8.23 -7.24
C ASP A 253 13.61 -7.25 -8.22
N LEU A 254 12.69 -6.43 -7.72
CA LEU A 254 12.05 -5.36 -8.48
C LEU A 254 12.78 -4.02 -8.37
N LEU A 255 13.67 -3.86 -7.39
CA LEU A 255 14.47 -2.64 -7.21
C LEU A 255 15.57 -2.53 -8.27
N SER A 256 15.94 -1.32 -8.71
CA SER A 256 17.00 -1.10 -9.71
C SER A 256 18.39 -1.44 -9.19
N ASP A 257 18.70 -1.00 -7.97
CA ASP A 257 20.04 -1.03 -7.38
C ASP A 257 20.11 -1.91 -6.12
N SER A 258 19.48 -3.07 -6.15
CA SER A 258 19.48 -4.04 -5.06
C SER A 258 20.36 -5.25 -5.42
N PRO A 259 21.11 -5.79 -4.47
CA PRO A 259 21.78 -7.06 -4.67
C PRO A 259 20.75 -8.16 -4.92
N ARG A 260 21.08 -9.11 -5.79
CA ARG A 260 20.23 -10.22 -6.18
C ARG A 260 20.71 -11.53 -5.59
N GLU A 261 19.81 -12.41 -5.27
CA GLU A 261 20.12 -13.74 -4.77
C GLU A 261 20.01 -14.79 -5.88
N CYS A 262 21.01 -15.65 -5.98
CA CYS A 262 20.97 -16.76 -6.93
C CYS A 262 19.82 -17.72 -6.58
N CYS A 263 18.94 -17.98 -7.52
CA CYS A 263 17.75 -18.81 -7.30
C CYS A 263 18.05 -20.30 -7.01
N LEU A 264 19.33 -20.74 -7.11
CA LEU A 264 19.74 -22.11 -6.85
C LEU A 264 20.57 -22.29 -5.58
N CYS A 265 21.50 -21.38 -5.31
CA CYS A 265 22.45 -21.55 -4.20
C CYS A 265 22.40 -20.44 -3.16
N ALA A 266 21.56 -19.43 -3.36
CA ALA A 266 21.43 -18.27 -2.49
C ALA A 266 22.68 -17.38 -2.39
N ASP A 267 23.71 -17.59 -3.21
CA ASP A 267 24.84 -16.68 -3.37
C ASP A 267 24.42 -15.42 -4.13
N LEU A 268 25.28 -14.39 -4.13
CA LEU A 268 25.07 -13.19 -4.91
C LEU A 268 24.95 -13.52 -6.41
N ALA A 269 23.84 -13.13 -7.01
CA ALA A 269 23.59 -13.30 -8.43
C ALA A 269 24.26 -12.19 -9.24
N THR A 270 24.91 -12.58 -10.35
CA THR A 270 25.57 -11.68 -11.30
C THR A 270 24.88 -11.61 -12.65
N ARG A 271 23.94 -12.52 -12.90
CA ARG A 271 23.27 -12.69 -14.19
C ARG A 271 21.79 -13.00 -14.01
N GLU A 272 20.96 -12.45 -14.89
CA GLU A 272 19.54 -12.79 -15.03
C GLU A 272 19.29 -13.40 -16.40
N CYS A 273 18.39 -14.36 -16.51
CA CYS A 273 18.02 -15.00 -17.76
C CYS A 273 16.52 -14.87 -18.03
N GLU A 274 16.19 -14.04 -19.02
CA GLU A 274 14.81 -13.83 -19.47
C GLU A 274 14.23 -15.08 -20.11
N GLU A 275 14.98 -15.78 -20.95
CA GLU A 275 14.53 -16.99 -21.61
C GLU A 275 14.25 -18.12 -20.61
N CYS A 276 15.06 -18.23 -19.52
CA CYS A 276 14.74 -19.15 -18.43
C CYS A 276 13.50 -18.76 -17.63
N PHE A 277 13.21 -17.49 -17.52
CA PHE A 277 11.98 -17.02 -16.89
C PHE A 277 10.75 -17.39 -17.71
N ARG A 278 10.85 -17.34 -19.03
CA ARG A 278 9.79 -17.74 -19.97
C ARG A 278 9.76 -19.25 -20.26
N ASP A 279 10.78 -20.01 -19.83
CA ASP A 279 10.82 -21.48 -20.03
C ASP A 279 9.82 -22.19 -19.12
N LYS A 280 8.74 -22.68 -19.71
CA LYS A 280 7.61 -23.34 -19.04
C LYS A 280 7.99 -24.54 -18.18
N LEU A 281 9.05 -25.26 -18.54
CA LEU A 281 9.56 -26.39 -17.75
C LEU A 281 10.36 -25.94 -16.51
N PHE A 282 10.91 -24.72 -16.56
CA PHE A 282 11.84 -24.22 -15.56
C PHE A 282 11.22 -23.20 -14.61
N SER A 283 10.14 -22.56 -15.05
CA SER A 283 9.61 -21.41 -14.38
C SER A 283 8.15 -21.54 -13.99
N LYS A 284 7.91 -21.89 -12.74
CA LYS A 284 6.62 -21.54 -12.13
C LYS A 284 6.76 -20.49 -11.05
N THR A 285 7.95 -20.09 -10.69
CA THR A 285 8.19 -19.18 -9.54
C THR A 285 9.47 -18.37 -9.74
N GLY A 286 9.35 -17.05 -9.54
CA GLY A 286 10.45 -16.12 -9.35
C GLY A 286 11.33 -15.84 -10.58
N LEU A 287 12.01 -14.71 -10.55
CA LEU A 287 13.00 -14.32 -11.54
C LEU A 287 14.17 -15.32 -11.57
N LYS A 288 14.73 -15.58 -12.75
CA LYS A 288 15.82 -16.56 -12.97
C LYS A 288 17.17 -15.86 -12.91
N GLN A 289 17.64 -15.65 -11.70
CA GLN A 289 18.89 -14.99 -11.36
C GLN A 289 19.92 -16.00 -10.89
N TYR A 290 21.17 -15.87 -11.34
CA TYR A 290 22.23 -16.85 -11.13
C TYR A 290 23.54 -16.17 -10.75
N CYS A 291 24.28 -16.78 -9.83
CA CYS A 291 25.72 -16.54 -9.73
C CYS A 291 26.44 -17.18 -10.93
N ASP A 292 27.69 -16.81 -11.18
CA ASP A 292 28.45 -17.31 -12.35
C ASP A 292 28.53 -18.83 -12.40
N ALA A 293 28.77 -19.49 -11.27
CA ALA A 293 28.85 -20.95 -11.21
C ALA A 293 27.53 -21.63 -11.61
N CYS A 294 26.41 -21.16 -11.05
CA CYS A 294 25.09 -21.69 -11.35
C CYS A 294 24.63 -21.35 -12.77
N TRP A 295 24.96 -20.16 -13.27
CA TRP A 295 24.75 -19.81 -14.68
C TRP A 295 25.37 -20.82 -15.62
N HIS A 296 26.67 -21.06 -15.48
CA HIS A 296 27.39 -22.01 -16.33
C HIS A 296 26.83 -23.44 -16.22
N GLN A 297 26.39 -23.86 -15.04
CA GLN A 297 25.84 -25.20 -14.85
C GLN A 297 24.48 -25.35 -15.54
N VAL A 298 23.58 -24.39 -15.36
CA VAL A 298 22.20 -24.40 -15.93
C VAL A 298 22.29 -24.34 -17.47
N HIS A 299 23.14 -23.47 -17.99
CA HIS A 299 23.25 -23.21 -19.42
C HIS A 299 24.22 -24.17 -20.17
N LYS A 300 24.74 -25.19 -19.50
CA LYS A 300 25.34 -26.36 -20.18
C LYS A 300 24.30 -27.20 -20.91
N HIS A 301 23.04 -27.16 -20.47
CA HIS A 301 21.96 -27.92 -21.11
C HIS A 301 21.75 -27.46 -22.56
N PRO A 302 21.65 -28.40 -23.55
CA PRO A 302 21.54 -28.03 -24.97
C PRO A 302 20.44 -27.02 -25.27
N ALA A 303 19.26 -27.13 -24.65
CA ALA A 303 18.12 -26.22 -24.84
C ALA A 303 18.36 -24.79 -24.31
N ARG A 304 19.39 -24.60 -23.45
CA ARG A 304 19.65 -23.29 -22.80
C ARG A 304 21.00 -22.66 -23.19
N ARG A 305 21.78 -23.35 -24.02
CA ARG A 305 23.12 -22.86 -24.45
C ARG A 305 23.07 -21.56 -25.24
N ALA A 306 21.94 -21.28 -25.91
CA ALA A 306 21.76 -20.08 -26.72
C ALA A 306 21.22 -18.88 -25.92
N HIS A 307 20.82 -19.09 -24.66
CA HIS A 307 20.28 -18.03 -23.83
C HIS A 307 21.34 -16.96 -23.55
N LYS A 308 20.93 -15.72 -23.56
CA LYS A 308 21.80 -14.55 -23.32
C LYS A 308 21.56 -13.99 -21.92
N PRO A 309 22.62 -13.80 -21.13
CA PRO A 309 22.46 -13.19 -19.82
C PRO A 309 22.26 -11.69 -19.91
N THR A 310 21.39 -11.15 -19.07
CA THR A 310 21.45 -9.76 -18.64
C THR A 310 22.38 -9.69 -17.43
N VAL A 311 23.44 -8.86 -17.51
CA VAL A 311 24.38 -8.67 -16.41
C VAL A 311 23.69 -7.80 -15.35
N LEU A 312 23.68 -8.29 -14.11
CA LEU A 312 23.14 -7.57 -12.97
C LEU A 312 24.23 -6.65 -12.40
N GLN A 313 23.87 -5.40 -12.14
CA GLN A 313 24.72 -4.48 -11.40
C GLN A 313 24.58 -4.77 -9.92
N CYS A 314 25.70 -5.05 -9.26
CA CYS A 314 25.73 -5.23 -7.82
C CYS A 314 26.30 -3.98 -7.16
N PRO A 315 25.66 -3.44 -6.10
CA PRO A 315 26.25 -2.35 -5.34
C PRO A 315 27.63 -2.75 -4.77
N PRO A 316 28.66 -1.88 -4.87
CA PRO A 316 30.05 -2.23 -4.53
C PRO A 316 30.29 -2.73 -3.10
N GLU A 317 29.42 -2.35 -2.18
CA GLU A 317 29.44 -2.79 -0.78
C GLU A 317 29.15 -4.29 -0.65
N TYR A 318 28.39 -4.88 -1.55
CA TYR A 318 28.04 -6.31 -1.55
C TYR A 318 29.05 -7.19 -2.29
N GLU A 319 29.80 -6.65 -3.25
CA GLU A 319 30.83 -7.38 -3.96
C GLU A 319 31.97 -7.86 -3.04
N ARG A 320 32.20 -7.14 -1.94
CA ARG A 320 33.27 -7.43 -0.96
C ARG A 320 32.88 -8.44 0.11
N SER A 321 31.62 -8.72 0.25
CA SER A 321 31.03 -9.53 1.32
C SER A 321 30.68 -10.94 0.80
N GLN A 322 31.66 -11.79 0.61
CA GLN A 322 31.52 -13.14 0.02
C GLN A 322 30.57 -14.11 0.76
N ARG A 323 29.93 -13.73 1.86
CA ARG A 323 29.04 -14.62 2.67
C ARG A 323 27.88 -13.95 3.35
N ALA A 324 27.61 -12.69 3.10
CA ALA A 324 26.42 -12.07 3.68
C ALA A 324 25.18 -12.49 2.89
N ARG A 325 24.14 -12.96 3.57
CA ARG A 325 22.83 -13.17 2.95
C ARG A 325 22.39 -11.88 2.30
N VAL A 326 21.92 -11.97 1.08
CA VAL A 326 21.32 -10.83 0.37
C VAL A 326 20.10 -10.35 1.19
N PRO A 327 20.08 -9.07 1.62
CA PRO A 327 18.93 -8.55 2.37
C PRO A 327 17.70 -8.59 1.49
N ARG A 328 16.55 -8.95 2.08
CA ARG A 328 15.28 -9.00 1.37
C ARG A 328 14.40 -7.82 1.82
N GLU A 329 13.89 -7.08 0.86
CA GLU A 329 12.92 -6.00 1.10
C GLU A 329 11.51 -6.54 0.86
N LYS A 330 10.74 -6.65 1.95
CA LYS A 330 9.41 -7.22 1.92
C LYS A 330 8.37 -6.20 2.37
N MET A 331 7.28 -6.14 1.63
CA MET A 331 6.10 -5.35 1.96
C MET A 331 5.04 -6.26 2.59
N GLN A 332 4.25 -5.74 3.53
CA GLN A 332 3.17 -6.48 4.18
C GLN A 332 1.82 -6.11 3.59
N LEU A 333 1.01 -7.10 3.26
CA LEU A 333 -0.37 -6.90 2.86
C LEU A 333 -1.19 -6.43 4.06
N PHE A 334 -1.82 -5.25 3.96
CA PHE A 334 -2.65 -4.73 5.03
C PHE A 334 -4.13 -4.59 4.65
N ALA A 335 -4.45 -4.52 3.35
CA ALA A 335 -5.85 -4.51 2.89
C ALA A 335 -6.00 -5.06 1.47
N MET A 336 -7.21 -5.54 1.17
CA MET A 336 -7.65 -5.94 -0.16
C MET A 336 -9.01 -5.33 -0.42
N LEU A 337 -9.20 -4.75 -1.61
CA LEU A 337 -10.52 -4.35 -2.10
C LEU A 337 -11.01 -5.40 -3.11
N CYS A 338 -12.25 -5.83 -2.94
CA CYS A 338 -12.87 -6.84 -3.78
C CYS A 338 -14.12 -6.26 -4.44
N ILE A 339 -14.38 -6.65 -5.69
CA ILE A 339 -15.58 -6.25 -6.42
C ILE A 339 -16.31 -7.47 -6.99
N GLU A 340 -17.60 -7.57 -6.72
CA GLU A 340 -18.52 -8.48 -7.40
C GLU A 340 -19.70 -7.67 -7.91
N THR A 341 -20.05 -7.85 -9.19
CA THR A 341 -20.99 -6.96 -9.89
C THR A 341 -20.53 -5.49 -9.86
N SER A 342 -21.17 -4.62 -9.12
CA SER A 342 -20.80 -3.20 -8.94
C SER A 342 -20.60 -2.86 -7.46
N HIS A 343 -20.45 -3.85 -6.58
CA HIS A 343 -20.35 -3.64 -5.14
C HIS A 343 -18.95 -3.93 -4.62
N TYR A 344 -18.32 -2.90 -4.04
CA TYR A 344 -17.00 -2.99 -3.41
C TYR A 344 -17.12 -3.35 -1.93
N VAL A 345 -16.25 -4.25 -1.51
CA VAL A 345 -16.04 -4.66 -0.11
C VAL A 345 -14.54 -4.70 0.17
N SER A 346 -14.15 -4.76 1.43
CA SER A 346 -12.73 -4.82 1.77
C SER A 346 -12.41 -5.85 2.86
N PHE A 347 -11.17 -6.33 2.80
CA PHE A 347 -10.52 -7.08 3.86
C PHE A 347 -9.41 -6.21 4.43
N ILE A 348 -9.32 -6.14 5.75
CA ILE A 348 -8.27 -5.38 6.43
C ILE A 348 -7.56 -6.25 7.46
N LYS A 349 -6.25 -6.04 7.59
CA LYS A 349 -5.44 -6.68 8.62
C LYS A 349 -5.43 -5.78 9.86
N TYR A 350 -5.83 -6.35 11.01
CA TYR A 350 -5.91 -5.60 12.27
C TYR A 350 -4.82 -5.97 13.29
N GLY A 351 -4.04 -7.01 13.02
CA GLY A 351 -2.98 -7.47 13.90
C GLY A 351 -1.87 -8.22 13.16
N PRO A 352 -0.81 -8.67 13.86
CA PRO A 352 0.37 -9.28 13.25
C PRO A 352 0.15 -10.72 12.81
N GLY A 353 -0.84 -11.45 13.37
CA GLY A 353 -1.12 -12.84 13.06
C GLY A 353 -1.66 -13.04 11.64
N ASP A 354 -1.41 -14.20 11.03
CA ASP A 354 -1.87 -14.51 9.68
C ASP A 354 -3.41 -14.57 9.58
N GLY A 355 -4.10 -14.87 10.68
CA GLY A 355 -5.55 -14.89 10.78
C GLY A 355 -6.19 -13.58 11.26
N ASP A 356 -5.39 -12.52 11.52
CA ASP A 356 -5.89 -11.25 12.06
C ASP A 356 -6.50 -10.36 10.96
N TRP A 357 -7.60 -10.84 10.37
CA TRP A 357 -8.31 -10.18 9.29
C TRP A 357 -9.76 -9.90 9.63
N MET A 358 -10.27 -8.77 9.13
CA MET A 358 -11.68 -8.40 9.13
C MET A 358 -12.19 -8.20 7.73
N PHE A 359 -13.42 -8.58 7.48
CA PHE A 359 -14.17 -8.32 6.27
C PHE A 359 -15.17 -7.18 6.54
N PHE A 360 -15.18 -6.18 5.69
CA PHE A 360 -16.05 -5.01 5.77
C PHE A 360 -16.93 -4.89 4.52
N ASP A 361 -18.21 -4.67 4.77
CA ASP A 361 -19.23 -4.37 3.76
C ASP A 361 -20.08 -3.19 4.22
N SER A 362 -20.04 -2.07 3.47
CA SER A 362 -20.76 -0.84 3.79
C SER A 362 -22.28 -0.95 3.59
N MET A 363 -22.74 -1.96 2.87
CA MET A 363 -24.14 -2.21 2.49
C MET A 363 -24.52 -3.68 2.67
N SER A 364 -24.04 -4.30 3.75
CA SER A 364 -24.25 -5.72 4.06
C SER A 364 -25.73 -6.10 4.18
N ASP A 365 -26.56 -5.16 4.65
CA ASP A 365 -27.99 -5.35 4.84
C ASP A 365 -28.69 -4.00 4.66
N ARG A 366 -30.03 -4.01 4.59
CA ARG A 366 -30.85 -2.82 4.44
C ARG A 366 -32.04 -2.85 5.39
N HIS A 367 -32.30 -1.72 6.04
CA HIS A 367 -33.50 -1.52 6.86
C HIS A 367 -34.48 -0.60 6.16
N GLY A 368 -35.76 -1.01 6.11
CA GLY A 368 -36.83 -0.25 5.46
C GLY A 368 -36.87 -0.42 3.94
N GLY A 369 -37.90 0.13 3.32
CA GLY A 369 -38.09 0.08 1.87
C GLY A 369 -37.25 1.12 1.12
N GLU A 370 -37.86 1.84 0.13
CA GLU A 370 -37.15 2.82 -0.70
C GLU A 370 -36.53 3.98 0.11
N SER A 371 -37.20 4.42 1.18
CA SER A 371 -36.67 5.42 2.12
C SER A 371 -35.79 4.86 3.24
N GLY A 372 -35.43 3.60 3.17
CA GLY A 372 -34.58 2.93 4.15
C GLY A 372 -33.11 3.32 4.07
N TYR A 373 -32.33 2.75 4.99
CA TYR A 373 -30.89 2.97 5.06
C TYR A 373 -30.09 1.66 5.03
N ASN A 374 -28.88 1.72 4.51
CA ASN A 374 -27.97 0.58 4.48
C ASN A 374 -27.38 0.33 5.87
N ILE A 375 -27.11 -0.92 6.15
CA ILE A 375 -26.52 -1.39 7.40
C ILE A 375 -25.13 -1.94 7.09
N PRO A 376 -24.08 -1.26 7.50
CA PRO A 376 -22.72 -1.75 7.34
C PRO A 376 -22.44 -2.86 8.35
N SER A 377 -21.55 -3.75 8.00
CA SER A 377 -21.04 -4.79 8.91
C SER A 377 -19.55 -5.04 8.78
N VAL A 378 -18.95 -5.40 9.89
CA VAL A 378 -17.55 -5.85 9.96
C VAL A 378 -17.54 -7.22 10.64
N THR A 379 -16.94 -8.21 10.01
CA THR A 379 -16.83 -9.57 10.55
C THR A 379 -15.38 -10.03 10.59
N ALA A 380 -14.97 -10.74 11.64
CA ALA A 380 -13.67 -11.39 11.67
C ALA A 380 -13.62 -12.50 10.60
N CYS A 381 -12.50 -12.62 9.90
CA CYS A 381 -12.32 -13.60 8.83
C CYS A 381 -10.91 -14.24 8.87
N PRO A 382 -10.60 -15.05 9.91
CA PRO A 382 -9.30 -15.68 10.05
C PRO A 382 -8.95 -16.64 8.92
N GLU A 383 -9.93 -17.07 8.14
CA GLU A 383 -9.78 -17.91 6.96
C GLU A 383 -8.95 -17.28 5.85
N VAL A 384 -8.77 -15.95 5.83
CA VAL A 384 -7.84 -15.28 4.90
C VAL A 384 -6.44 -15.88 5.04
N GLY A 385 -5.92 -15.99 6.26
CA GLY A 385 -4.63 -16.60 6.52
C GLY A 385 -4.58 -18.08 6.12
N LEU A 386 -5.66 -18.82 6.32
CA LEU A 386 -5.72 -20.24 5.97
C LEU A 386 -5.57 -20.46 4.46
N TYR A 387 -6.26 -19.67 3.64
CA TYR A 387 -6.24 -19.82 2.18
C TYR A 387 -4.91 -19.43 1.55
N THR A 388 -4.16 -18.52 2.15
CA THR A 388 -2.84 -18.11 1.63
C THR A 388 -1.79 -19.21 1.74
N HIS A 389 -2.00 -20.18 2.63
CA HIS A 389 -1.11 -21.34 2.81
C HIS A 389 -1.55 -22.59 2.03
N VAL A 390 -2.70 -22.55 1.36
CA VAL A 390 -3.16 -23.68 0.54
C VAL A 390 -2.36 -23.74 -0.76
N PRO A 391 -1.77 -24.92 -1.10
CA PRO A 391 -1.02 -25.05 -2.35
C PRO A 391 -1.85 -24.66 -3.57
N PRO A 392 -1.29 -23.88 -4.53
CA PRO A 392 -1.99 -23.43 -5.73
C PRO A 392 -2.65 -24.58 -6.51
N ALA A 393 -1.97 -25.74 -6.62
CA ALA A 393 -2.49 -26.93 -7.30
C ALA A 393 -3.76 -27.51 -6.64
N ARG A 394 -3.95 -27.29 -5.34
CA ARG A 394 -5.18 -27.68 -4.64
C ARG A 394 -6.30 -26.67 -4.89
N LEU A 395 -5.99 -25.37 -4.81
CA LEU A 395 -6.96 -24.30 -5.09
C LEU A 395 -7.42 -24.32 -6.54
N ALA A 396 -6.58 -24.72 -7.50
CA ALA A 396 -6.94 -24.85 -8.91
C ALA A 396 -8.03 -25.88 -9.15
N LYS A 397 -8.11 -26.92 -8.31
CA LYS A 397 -9.12 -27.99 -8.43
C LYS A 397 -10.50 -27.63 -7.90
N LEU A 398 -10.58 -26.58 -7.06
CA LEU A 398 -11.85 -26.10 -6.52
C LEU A 398 -12.53 -25.21 -7.55
N SER A 399 -13.82 -25.46 -7.83
CA SER A 399 -14.62 -24.51 -8.60
C SER A 399 -14.85 -23.24 -7.77
N PRO A 400 -14.96 -22.03 -8.37
CA PRO A 400 -15.41 -20.84 -7.64
C PRO A 400 -16.75 -21.02 -6.92
N ARG A 401 -17.59 -21.96 -7.38
CA ARG A 401 -18.87 -22.29 -6.75
C ARG A 401 -18.72 -23.10 -5.46
N ASP A 402 -17.58 -23.78 -5.29
CA ASP A 402 -17.26 -24.55 -4.08
C ASP A 402 -16.66 -23.68 -2.97
N LEU A 403 -16.37 -22.41 -3.29
CA LEU A 403 -15.85 -21.43 -2.34
C LEU A 403 -17.01 -20.63 -1.77
N GLU A 404 -17.25 -20.80 -0.47
CA GLU A 404 -18.35 -20.13 0.22
C GLU A 404 -17.89 -18.87 0.93
N GLY A 405 -18.81 -17.93 1.13
CA GLY A 405 -18.66 -16.76 1.97
C GLY A 405 -17.47 -15.88 1.58
N VAL A 406 -16.73 -15.49 2.59
CA VAL A 406 -15.61 -14.52 2.47
C VAL A 406 -14.47 -15.07 1.63
N ALA A 407 -14.22 -16.39 1.65
CA ALA A 407 -13.16 -17.03 0.88
C ALA A 407 -13.34 -16.85 -0.64
N LYS A 408 -14.56 -16.92 -1.13
CA LYS A 408 -14.87 -16.62 -2.52
C LYS A 408 -14.48 -15.20 -2.89
N ARG A 409 -14.85 -14.23 -2.05
CA ARG A 409 -14.56 -12.81 -2.29
C ARG A 409 -13.05 -12.55 -2.35
N GLN A 410 -12.30 -13.11 -1.40
CA GLN A 410 -10.86 -12.95 -1.31
C GLN A 410 -10.12 -13.53 -2.53
N LEU A 411 -10.49 -14.73 -2.98
CA LEU A 411 -9.76 -15.45 -4.03
C LEU A 411 -10.25 -15.08 -5.43
N CYS A 412 -11.58 -14.88 -5.60
CA CYS A 412 -12.17 -14.71 -6.92
C CYS A 412 -12.44 -13.24 -7.28
N ASP A 413 -12.63 -12.36 -6.30
CA ASP A 413 -13.15 -11.02 -6.53
C ASP A 413 -12.17 -9.91 -6.16
N ALA A 414 -10.96 -10.23 -5.72
CA ALA A 414 -9.95 -9.24 -5.38
C ALA A 414 -9.61 -8.36 -6.61
N TYR A 415 -9.61 -7.06 -6.38
CA TYR A 415 -9.40 -6.04 -7.39
C TYR A 415 -8.15 -5.18 -7.10
N MET A 416 -7.96 -4.80 -5.82
CA MET A 416 -6.76 -4.10 -5.40
C MET A 416 -6.15 -4.77 -4.17
N TYR A 417 -4.83 -4.81 -4.15
CA TYR A 417 -4.03 -5.25 -3.00
C TYR A 417 -3.20 -4.08 -2.51
N LEU A 418 -3.29 -3.79 -1.20
CA LEU A 418 -2.63 -2.66 -0.57
C LEU A 418 -1.54 -3.18 0.37
N TYR A 419 -0.29 -2.93 -0.01
CA TYR A 419 0.89 -3.30 0.77
C TYR A 419 1.51 -2.07 1.43
N GLN A 420 2.08 -2.26 2.61
CA GLN A 420 2.81 -1.24 3.36
C GLN A 420 4.20 -1.72 3.74
N ASN A 421 5.13 -0.78 3.86
CA ASN A 421 6.46 -1.10 4.37
C ASN A 421 6.37 -1.37 5.89
N PRO A 422 6.78 -2.55 6.39
CA PRO A 422 6.66 -2.90 7.81
C PRO A 422 7.49 -2.00 8.73
N ARG A 423 8.52 -1.32 8.21
CA ARG A 423 9.33 -0.35 8.98
C ARG A 423 8.57 0.97 9.24
N MET A 424 7.52 1.24 8.44
CA MET A 424 6.70 2.46 8.54
C MET A 424 5.32 2.19 9.15
N ALA A 425 4.93 0.93 9.24
CA ALA A 425 3.66 0.47 9.77
C ALA A 425 3.86 -0.19 11.13
N VAL A 426 3.28 0.38 12.16
CA VAL A 426 3.30 -0.21 13.51
C VAL A 426 1.87 -0.60 13.86
N TYR A 427 1.62 -1.93 13.99
CA TYR A 427 0.44 -2.40 14.71
C TYR A 427 0.67 -2.12 16.20
N ARG A 428 -0.24 -1.43 16.82
CA ARG A 428 -0.17 -1.14 18.26
C ARG A 428 -0.80 -2.26 19.08
#